data_f54233ef3b4a5073b5c20d89477fa68f
#
_entry.id   f54233ef3b4a5073b5c20d89477fa68f
#
_cell.length_a   1.000
_cell.length_b   1.000
_cell.length_c   1.000
_cell.angle_alpha   90.00
_cell.angle_beta   90.00
_cell.angle_gamma   90.00
#
_symmetry.space_group_name_H-M   'P 1'
#
loop_
_entity.id
_entity.type
_entity.pdbx_description
1 polymer ?
#
loop_
_entity_poly.entity_id
_entity_poly.type
_entity_poly.pdbx_seq_one_letter_code
_entity_poly.pdbx_strand_id
1 'polypeptide(L)'
;MAITDENILKQLRKLKVYFLKYYPVRVKKNIGAEQIVARQLVWDFKDGKSFEVVAQRAANELKAQFGDKVSEIVFCCVPASSAEKNEIRYKAFSERVCELSGAINGYPHVSVQGERLAVHEHNTEKSITKVQVVDFDEPFFANKSCLVFDDVITRGISFGTFANKLEAFGANVLGGFFLGKTTYKVS
;
A
#
# COMPACT_ATOMS: atom_id res chain seq x y z
N MET A 1 16.32 4.49 -12.89
CA MET A 1 16.47 5.92 -12.54
C MET A 1 16.28 6.09 -11.04
N ALA A 2 17.16 6.84 -10.39
CA ALA A 2 17.05 7.10 -8.94
C ALA A 2 15.89 8.06 -8.64
N ILE A 3 15.26 7.90 -7.48
CA ILE A 3 14.26 8.84 -6.99
C ILE A 3 14.99 10.06 -6.44
N THR A 4 14.60 11.25 -6.90
CA THR A 4 15.20 12.53 -6.49
C THR A 4 14.24 13.39 -5.66
N ASP A 5 12.97 13.03 -5.57
CA ASP A 5 11.99 13.76 -4.78
C ASP A 5 12.24 13.53 -3.29
N GLU A 6 12.67 14.57 -2.59
CA GLU A 6 13.00 14.53 -1.16
C GLU A 6 11.78 14.18 -0.28
N ASN A 7 10.57 14.54 -0.70
CA ASN A 7 9.36 14.18 0.05
C ASN A 7 9.09 12.67 -0.02
N ILE A 8 9.32 12.06 -1.18
CA ILE A 8 9.26 10.60 -1.33
C ILE A 8 10.37 9.94 -0.53
N LEU A 9 11.61 10.41 -0.66
CA LEU A 9 12.76 9.85 0.06
C LEU A 9 12.58 9.91 1.57
N LYS A 10 12.00 10.98 2.10
CA LYS A 10 11.67 11.12 3.52
C LYS A 10 10.76 9.98 3.99
N GLN A 11 9.73 9.64 3.24
CA GLN A 11 8.84 8.52 3.57
C GLN A 11 9.58 7.18 3.49
N LEU A 12 10.47 7.00 2.51
CA LEU A 12 11.23 5.76 2.33
C LEU A 12 12.28 5.50 3.41
N ARG A 13 12.65 6.50 4.21
CA ARG A 13 13.55 6.34 5.37
C ARG A 13 12.84 5.81 6.60
N LYS A 14 11.50 5.82 6.62
CA LYS A 14 10.71 5.32 7.74
C LYS A 14 10.69 3.79 7.79
N LEU A 15 10.12 3.24 8.85
CA LEU A 15 9.94 1.80 8.99
C LEU A 15 9.25 1.21 7.76
N LYS A 16 9.84 0.15 7.21
CA LYS A 16 9.24 -0.65 6.13
C LYS A 16 9.42 -2.12 6.45
N VAL A 17 8.32 -2.87 6.42
CA VAL A 17 8.33 -4.31 6.63
C VAL A 17 7.82 -4.99 5.37
N TYR A 18 8.59 -5.91 4.85
CA TYR A 18 8.25 -6.70 3.67
C TYR A 18 7.92 -8.13 4.12
N PHE A 19 6.74 -8.64 3.73
CA PHE A 19 6.32 -9.97 4.18
C PHE A 19 6.95 -11.08 3.33
N LEU A 20 7.11 -10.82 2.04
CA LEU A 20 7.76 -11.75 1.12
C LEU A 20 8.48 -11.02 -0.03
N LYS A 21 9.28 -11.79 -0.77
CA LYS A 21 9.87 -11.32 -2.02
C LYS A 21 8.90 -11.64 -3.16
N TYR A 22 8.55 -10.62 -3.94
CA TYR A 22 7.70 -10.76 -5.12
C TYR A 22 8.53 -10.76 -6.39
N TYR A 23 8.40 -11.83 -7.17
CA TYR A 23 9.14 -12.00 -8.42
C TYR A 23 8.19 -11.79 -9.58
N PRO A 24 8.30 -10.66 -10.34
CA PRO A 24 7.46 -10.42 -11.51
C PRO A 24 7.62 -11.52 -12.58
N VAL A 25 6.61 -11.68 -13.42
CA VAL A 25 6.58 -12.73 -14.47
C VAL A 25 7.82 -12.72 -15.37
N ARG A 26 8.38 -11.54 -15.62
CA ARG A 26 9.60 -11.38 -16.43
C ARG A 26 10.85 -12.02 -15.80
N VAL A 27 10.83 -12.27 -14.49
CA VAL A 27 11.91 -12.98 -13.80
C VAL A 27 11.70 -14.48 -14.02
N LYS A 28 12.54 -15.07 -14.87
CA LYS A 28 12.42 -16.50 -15.27
C LYS A 28 13.57 -17.35 -14.77
N LYS A 29 14.75 -16.74 -14.58
CA LYS A 29 15.94 -17.48 -14.17
C LYS A 29 15.87 -17.87 -12.69
N ASN A 30 16.14 -19.14 -12.42
CA ASN A 30 16.17 -19.72 -11.06
C ASN A 30 14.81 -19.64 -10.32
N ILE A 31 13.70 -19.53 -11.04
CA ILE A 31 12.37 -19.56 -10.43
C ILE A 31 12.01 -20.99 -10.09
N GLY A 32 11.81 -21.25 -8.81
CA GLY A 32 11.34 -22.53 -8.27
C GLY A 32 9.95 -22.40 -7.65
N ALA A 33 9.52 -23.48 -7.00
CA ALA A 33 8.19 -23.58 -6.39
C ALA A 33 7.93 -22.49 -5.36
N GLU A 34 8.91 -22.16 -4.53
CA GLU A 34 8.79 -21.13 -3.49
C GLU A 34 8.49 -19.74 -4.07
N GLN A 35 9.20 -19.36 -5.13
CA GLN A 35 8.98 -18.07 -5.80
C GLN A 35 7.63 -18.03 -6.52
N ILE A 36 7.19 -19.14 -7.09
CA ILE A 36 5.87 -19.25 -7.74
C ILE A 36 4.76 -19.12 -6.70
N VAL A 37 4.88 -19.79 -5.56
CA VAL A 37 3.90 -19.68 -4.45
C VAL A 37 3.80 -18.24 -3.95
N ALA A 38 4.92 -17.57 -3.74
CA ALA A 38 4.95 -16.17 -3.32
C ALA A 38 4.27 -15.25 -4.35
N ARG A 39 4.58 -15.45 -5.62
CA ARG A 39 3.95 -14.71 -6.73
C ARG A 39 2.43 -14.92 -6.76
N GLN A 40 2.01 -16.17 -6.62
CA GLN A 40 0.59 -16.52 -6.64
C GLN A 40 -0.17 -15.91 -5.46
N LEU A 41 0.43 -15.88 -4.28
CA LEU A 41 -0.19 -15.23 -3.11
C LEU A 41 -0.45 -13.75 -3.37
N VAL A 42 0.50 -13.04 -3.97
CA VAL A 42 0.32 -11.63 -4.33
C VAL A 42 -0.84 -11.45 -5.33
N TRP A 43 -0.90 -12.29 -6.35
CA TRP A 43 -1.97 -12.23 -7.34
C TRP A 43 -3.33 -12.54 -6.73
N ASP A 44 -3.42 -13.58 -5.92
CA ASP A 44 -4.65 -13.94 -5.20
C ASP A 44 -5.11 -12.82 -4.29
N PHE A 45 -4.19 -12.22 -3.56
CA PHE A 45 -4.49 -11.09 -2.69
C PHE A 45 -5.06 -9.89 -3.48
N LYS A 46 -4.46 -9.57 -4.64
CA LYS A 46 -4.95 -8.49 -5.51
C LYS A 46 -6.40 -8.71 -5.96
N ASP A 47 -6.80 -9.97 -6.10
CA ASP A 47 -8.15 -10.37 -6.51
C ASP A 47 -9.10 -10.61 -5.32
N GLY A 48 -8.70 -10.23 -4.12
CA GLY A 48 -9.51 -10.40 -2.91
C GLY A 48 -9.52 -11.82 -2.34
N LYS A 49 -8.64 -12.69 -2.85
CA LYS A 49 -8.48 -14.06 -2.38
C LYS A 49 -7.33 -14.16 -1.38
N SER A 50 -7.37 -15.22 -0.54
CA SER A 50 -6.28 -15.51 0.42
C SER A 50 -5.93 -14.35 1.38
N PHE A 51 -6.86 -13.43 1.59
CA PHE A 51 -6.58 -12.24 2.41
C PHE A 51 -6.40 -12.57 3.90
N GLU A 52 -6.97 -13.68 4.40
CA GLU A 52 -6.88 -14.04 5.81
C GLU A 52 -5.43 -14.26 6.26
N VAL A 53 -4.63 -14.99 5.48
CA VAL A 53 -3.22 -15.21 5.83
C VAL A 53 -2.43 -13.90 5.85
N VAL A 54 -2.72 -13.00 4.94
CA VAL A 54 -2.08 -11.68 4.89
C VAL A 54 -2.55 -10.80 6.05
N ALA A 55 -3.84 -10.85 6.39
CA ALA A 55 -4.40 -10.12 7.53
C ALA A 55 -3.78 -10.58 8.86
N GLN A 56 -3.62 -11.88 9.06
CA GLN A 56 -2.95 -12.45 10.23
C GLN A 56 -1.52 -11.94 10.33
N ARG A 57 -0.78 -11.95 9.22
CA ARG A 57 0.60 -11.46 9.19
C ARG A 57 0.68 -9.97 9.50
N ALA A 58 -0.19 -9.16 8.90
CA ALA A 58 -0.22 -7.72 9.14
C ALA A 58 -0.60 -7.39 10.59
N ALA A 59 -1.60 -8.06 11.14
CA ALA A 59 -2.03 -7.86 12.52
C ALA A 59 -0.93 -8.24 13.53
N ASN A 60 -0.26 -9.36 13.30
CA ASN A 60 0.85 -9.79 14.15
C ASN A 60 2.00 -8.79 14.10
N GLU A 61 2.30 -8.25 12.92
CA GLU A 61 3.35 -7.25 12.76
C GLU A 61 2.99 -5.94 13.46
N LEU A 62 1.73 -5.48 13.36
CA LEU A 62 1.25 -4.31 14.08
C LEU A 62 1.47 -4.45 15.59
N LYS A 63 1.10 -5.60 16.15
CA LYS A 63 1.28 -5.88 17.58
C LYS A 63 2.76 -5.94 17.95
N ALA A 64 3.60 -6.55 17.12
CA ALA A 64 5.03 -6.68 17.36
C ALA A 64 5.73 -5.32 17.34
N GLN A 65 5.37 -4.44 16.42
CA GLN A 65 6.00 -3.13 16.26
C GLN A 65 5.49 -2.09 17.28
N PHE A 66 4.21 -2.12 17.60
CA PHE A 66 3.56 -1.02 18.33
C PHE A 66 2.98 -1.40 19.69
N GLY A 67 2.84 -2.69 19.98
CA GLY A 67 2.33 -3.16 21.29
C GLY A 67 0.97 -2.56 21.64
N ASP A 68 0.84 -2.01 22.83
CA ASP A 68 -0.41 -1.44 23.34
C ASP A 68 -0.87 -0.19 22.59
N LYS A 69 0.01 0.44 21.82
CA LYS A 69 -0.31 1.64 21.04
C LYS A 69 -1.09 1.34 19.76
N VAL A 70 -1.25 0.07 19.39
CA VAL A 70 -1.99 -0.34 18.17
C VAL A 70 -3.39 0.26 18.15
N SER A 71 -4.07 0.35 19.30
CA SER A 71 -5.43 0.90 19.39
C SER A 71 -5.53 2.39 19.02
N GLU A 72 -4.41 3.09 18.96
CA GLU A 72 -4.33 4.51 18.58
C GLU A 72 -3.87 4.69 17.12
N ILE A 73 -3.54 3.60 16.43
CA ILE A 73 -2.98 3.64 15.08
C ILE A 73 -4.08 3.37 14.05
N VAL A 74 -4.14 4.22 13.02
CA VAL A 74 -4.98 4.01 11.85
C VAL A 74 -4.23 3.12 10.87
N PHE A 75 -4.84 1.98 10.53
CA PHE A 75 -4.34 1.11 9.46
C PHE A 75 -5.03 1.49 8.15
N CYS A 76 -4.28 1.96 7.17
CA CYS A 76 -4.83 2.37 5.88
C CYS A 76 -3.99 1.86 4.70
N CYS A 77 -4.68 1.51 3.63
CA CYS A 77 -4.07 0.92 2.44
C CYS A 77 -3.93 1.95 1.32
N VAL A 78 -2.82 1.88 0.59
CA VAL A 78 -2.66 2.63 -0.66
C VAL A 78 -3.75 2.15 -1.63
N PRO A 79 -4.62 3.03 -2.15
CA PRO A 79 -5.76 2.62 -2.94
C PRO A 79 -5.38 1.88 -4.23
N ALA A 80 -6.19 0.90 -4.61
CA ALA A 80 -6.09 0.25 -5.90
C ALA A 80 -6.51 1.19 -7.04
N SER A 81 -6.33 0.76 -8.30
CA SER A 81 -6.51 1.62 -9.47
C SER A 81 -7.96 2.03 -9.78
N SER A 82 -8.95 1.35 -9.20
CA SER A 82 -10.37 1.68 -9.35
C SER A 82 -11.14 1.45 -8.07
N ALA A 83 -12.33 2.03 -7.95
CA ALA A 83 -13.22 1.84 -6.81
C ALA A 83 -13.56 0.36 -6.60
N GLU A 84 -13.89 -0.35 -7.68
CA GLU A 84 -14.21 -1.77 -7.63
C GLU A 84 -13.03 -2.62 -7.15
N LYS A 85 -11.84 -2.43 -7.71
CA LYS A 85 -10.64 -3.14 -7.31
C LYS A 85 -10.24 -2.83 -5.87
N ASN A 86 -10.42 -1.59 -5.45
CA ASN A 86 -10.12 -1.14 -4.09
C ASN A 86 -11.02 -1.85 -3.07
N GLU A 87 -12.31 -1.95 -3.35
CA GLU A 87 -13.26 -2.66 -2.50
C GLU A 87 -12.93 -4.14 -2.41
N ILE A 88 -12.75 -4.81 -3.54
CA ILE A 88 -12.42 -6.25 -3.60
C ILE A 88 -11.14 -6.55 -2.83
N ARG A 89 -10.11 -5.73 -2.98
CA ARG A 89 -8.80 -5.97 -2.38
C ARG A 89 -8.73 -5.63 -0.91
N TYR A 90 -9.30 -4.50 -0.50
CA TYR A 90 -8.96 -3.89 0.77
C TYR A 90 -10.09 -3.79 1.80
N LYS A 91 -11.36 -3.92 1.41
CA LYS A 91 -12.46 -3.74 2.37
C LYS A 91 -12.46 -4.81 3.46
N ALA A 92 -12.64 -6.06 3.08
CA ALA A 92 -12.66 -7.18 4.04
C ALA A 92 -11.29 -7.37 4.70
N PHE A 93 -10.21 -7.18 3.95
CA PHE A 93 -8.85 -7.26 4.47
C PHE A 93 -8.59 -6.27 5.59
N SER A 94 -8.93 -4.99 5.38
CA SER A 94 -8.72 -3.94 6.38
C SER A 94 -9.56 -4.18 7.63
N GLU A 95 -10.82 -4.58 7.48
CA GLU A 95 -11.69 -4.96 8.60
C GLU A 95 -11.05 -6.08 9.43
N ARG A 96 -10.56 -7.12 8.75
CA ARG A 96 -9.96 -8.27 9.41
C ARG A 96 -8.66 -7.93 10.15
N VAL A 97 -7.79 -7.13 9.55
CA VAL A 97 -6.56 -6.66 10.21
C VAL A 97 -6.92 -5.91 11.50
N CYS A 98 -7.90 -5.03 11.44
CA CYS A 98 -8.30 -4.23 12.60
C CYS A 98 -9.00 -5.06 13.67
N GLU A 99 -9.83 -6.04 13.32
CA GLU A 99 -10.39 -7.00 14.26
C GLU A 99 -9.30 -7.76 15.02
N LEU A 100 -8.29 -8.23 14.30
CA LEU A 100 -7.20 -9.04 14.87
C LEU A 100 -6.22 -8.23 15.70
N SER A 101 -5.97 -6.99 15.34
CA SER A 101 -4.93 -6.16 15.95
C SER A 101 -5.45 -5.15 16.95
N GLY A 102 -6.69 -4.71 16.82
CA GLY A 102 -7.25 -3.59 17.55
C GLY A 102 -6.96 -2.22 16.95
N ALA A 103 -6.31 -2.16 15.79
CA ALA A 103 -6.05 -0.91 15.07
C ALA A 103 -7.36 -0.26 14.58
N ILE A 104 -7.29 1.03 14.32
CA ILE A 104 -8.40 1.80 13.77
C ILE A 104 -8.46 1.57 12.26
N ASN A 105 -9.65 1.23 11.74
CA ASN A 105 -9.82 0.99 10.32
C ASN A 105 -9.87 2.29 9.51
N GLY A 106 -8.85 2.52 8.69
CA GLY A 106 -8.78 3.69 7.81
C GLY A 106 -9.51 3.52 6.48
N TYR A 107 -9.93 2.31 6.12
CA TYR A 107 -10.55 2.04 4.82
C TYR A 107 -11.77 2.93 4.52
N PRO A 108 -12.74 3.13 5.45
CA PRO A 108 -13.91 3.97 5.17
C PRO A 108 -13.59 5.44 4.95
N HIS A 109 -12.39 5.89 5.29
CA HIS A 109 -11.98 7.29 5.26
C HIS A 109 -11.13 7.65 4.04
N VAL A 110 -10.91 6.70 3.14
CA VAL A 110 -10.23 6.90 1.85
C VAL A 110 -11.06 6.20 0.78
N SER A 111 -11.47 6.93 -0.25
CA SER A 111 -12.29 6.37 -1.31
C SER A 111 -11.75 6.71 -2.69
N VAL A 112 -12.00 5.81 -3.65
CA VAL A 112 -11.65 6.01 -5.05
C VAL A 112 -12.92 6.43 -5.78
N GLN A 113 -12.91 7.63 -6.36
CA GLN A 113 -14.10 8.22 -7.01
C GLN A 113 -14.13 7.98 -8.53
N GLY A 114 -13.13 7.30 -9.07
CA GLY A 114 -13.02 7.00 -10.48
C GLY A 114 -11.75 7.57 -11.10
N GLU A 115 -11.79 7.79 -12.41
CA GLU A 115 -10.65 8.27 -13.18
C GLU A 115 -10.98 9.61 -13.83
N ARG A 116 -10.02 10.50 -13.86
CA ARG A 116 -10.06 11.70 -14.68
C ARG A 116 -8.98 11.65 -15.74
N LEU A 117 -9.22 12.33 -16.84
CA LEU A 117 -8.22 12.50 -17.89
C LEU A 117 -7.31 13.68 -17.51
N ALA A 118 -6.01 13.42 -17.50
CA ALA A 118 -5.00 14.46 -17.34
C ALA A 118 -4.26 14.62 -18.67
N VAL A 119 -4.17 15.86 -19.13
CA VAL A 119 -3.44 16.22 -20.36
C VAL A 119 -2.06 16.70 -19.97
N HIS A 120 -1.06 16.04 -20.51
CA HIS A 120 0.34 16.45 -20.34
C HIS A 120 0.87 16.98 -21.67
N GLU A 121 1.42 18.18 -21.65
CA GLU A 121 2.10 18.75 -22.81
C GLU A 121 3.60 18.60 -22.63
N HIS A 122 4.23 17.86 -23.54
CA HIS A 122 5.67 17.76 -23.64
C HIS A 122 6.11 18.25 -25.03
N ASN A 123 6.70 19.43 -25.09
CA ASN A 123 7.08 20.12 -26.32
C ASN A 123 5.85 20.35 -27.22
N THR A 124 5.73 19.64 -28.33
CA THR A 124 4.61 19.79 -29.29
C THR A 124 3.61 18.62 -29.22
N GLU A 125 3.86 17.63 -28.37
CA GLU A 125 2.99 16.46 -28.24
C GLU A 125 2.13 16.55 -26.98
N LYS A 126 0.84 16.27 -27.15
CA LYS A 126 -0.12 16.15 -26.03
C LYS A 126 -0.32 14.66 -25.73
N SER A 127 -0.02 14.25 -24.52
CA SER A 127 -0.38 12.92 -24.02
C SER A 127 -1.55 13.03 -23.04
N ILE A 128 -2.51 12.11 -23.17
CA ILE A 128 -3.65 11.99 -22.27
C ILE A 128 -3.45 10.75 -21.42
N THR A 129 -3.39 10.93 -20.10
CA THR A 129 -3.32 9.81 -19.15
C THR A 129 -4.55 9.81 -18.24
N LYS A 130 -5.01 8.61 -17.88
CA LYS A 130 -6.05 8.45 -16.86
C LYS A 130 -5.41 8.58 -15.49
N VAL A 131 -5.92 9.51 -14.68
CA VAL A 131 -5.46 9.72 -13.30
C VAL A 131 -6.57 9.33 -12.36
N GLN A 132 -6.22 8.48 -11.39
CA GLN A 132 -7.11 8.08 -10.31
C GLN A 132 -7.47 9.29 -9.43
N VAL A 133 -8.75 9.43 -9.12
CA VAL A 133 -9.25 10.44 -8.18
C VAL A 133 -9.51 9.76 -6.84
N VAL A 134 -8.79 10.18 -5.81
CA VAL A 134 -8.90 9.66 -4.45
C VAL A 134 -9.39 10.77 -3.53
N ASP A 135 -10.44 10.48 -2.78
CA ASP A 135 -10.97 11.38 -1.76
C ASP A 135 -10.58 10.89 -0.36
N PHE A 136 -10.22 11.85 0.49
CA PHE A 136 -9.83 11.60 1.86
C PHE A 136 -10.78 12.32 2.81
N ASP A 137 -11.14 11.63 3.89
CA ASP A 137 -11.77 12.26 5.05
C ASP A 137 -10.69 13.00 5.86
N GLU A 138 -10.35 14.20 5.41
CA GLU A 138 -9.25 14.98 5.97
C GLU A 138 -9.35 15.22 7.48
N PRO A 139 -10.53 15.59 8.03
CA PRO A 139 -10.67 15.80 9.49
C PRO A 139 -10.39 14.53 10.29
N PHE A 140 -10.71 13.37 9.76
CA PHE A 140 -10.40 12.09 10.42
C PHE A 140 -8.90 11.88 10.61
N PHE A 141 -8.10 12.22 9.60
CA PHE A 141 -6.65 11.97 9.63
C PHE A 141 -5.87 12.98 10.47
N ALA A 142 -6.46 14.14 10.77
CA ALA A 142 -5.78 15.17 11.56
C ALA A 142 -5.35 14.62 12.93
N ASN A 143 -4.06 14.76 13.24
CA ASN A 143 -3.42 14.30 14.48
C ASN A 143 -3.48 12.78 14.71
N LYS A 144 -3.72 11.99 13.68
CA LYS A 144 -3.68 10.52 13.76
C LYS A 144 -2.31 9.99 13.36
N SER A 145 -1.87 8.95 14.08
CA SER A 145 -0.74 8.12 13.64
C SER A 145 -1.25 7.05 12.70
N CYS A 146 -0.63 6.92 11.53
CA CYS A 146 -1.06 6.00 10.48
C CYS A 146 0.05 5.01 10.13
N LEU A 147 -0.33 3.75 9.97
CA LEU A 147 0.50 2.72 9.35
C LEU A 147 -0.10 2.40 7.97
N VAL A 148 0.70 2.61 6.94
CA VAL A 148 0.27 2.42 5.55
C VAL A 148 0.59 1.00 5.09
N PHE A 149 -0.33 0.37 4.39
CA PHE A 149 -0.14 -0.93 3.75
C PHE A 149 -0.26 -0.81 2.23
N ASP A 150 0.58 -1.55 1.52
CA ASP A 150 0.42 -1.75 0.07
C ASP A 150 0.69 -3.21 -0.28
N ASP A 151 0.13 -3.68 -1.38
CA ASP A 151 0.33 -5.06 -1.84
C ASP A 151 1.78 -5.30 -2.28
N VAL A 152 2.33 -4.44 -3.12
CA VAL A 152 3.70 -4.56 -3.62
C VAL A 152 4.40 -3.21 -3.58
N ILE A 153 5.64 -3.23 -3.11
CA ILE A 153 6.53 -2.08 -3.23
C ILE A 153 7.64 -2.41 -4.22
N THR A 154 7.84 -1.54 -5.20
CA THR A 154 8.93 -1.63 -6.16
C THR A 154 9.94 -0.50 -5.91
N ARG A 155 9.61 0.72 -6.27
CA ARG A 155 10.43 1.91 -6.01
C ARG A 155 9.95 2.74 -4.81
N GLY A 156 8.72 2.51 -4.38
CA GLY A 156 8.13 3.21 -3.23
C GLY A 156 7.43 4.52 -3.56
N ILE A 157 7.22 4.82 -4.83
CA ILE A 157 6.61 6.09 -5.27
C ILE A 157 5.14 6.15 -4.82
N SER A 158 4.35 5.09 -5.04
CA SER A 158 2.94 5.05 -4.62
C SER A 158 2.80 5.18 -3.10
N PHE A 159 3.60 4.45 -2.35
CA PHE A 159 3.65 4.56 -0.89
C PHE A 159 4.01 5.98 -0.44
N GLY A 160 5.09 6.54 -0.95
CA GLY A 160 5.57 7.86 -0.56
C GLY A 160 4.57 8.97 -0.91
N THR A 161 3.95 8.88 -2.08
CA THR A 161 2.93 9.84 -2.53
C THR A 161 1.70 9.79 -1.61
N PHE A 162 1.22 8.60 -1.30
CA PHE A 162 0.07 8.42 -0.40
C PHE A 162 0.38 8.90 1.02
N ALA A 163 1.54 8.53 1.55
CA ALA A 163 1.99 8.97 2.88
C ALA A 163 2.10 10.49 2.98
N ASN A 164 2.65 11.14 1.94
CA ASN A 164 2.74 12.61 1.89
C ASN A 164 1.36 13.28 1.90
N LYS A 165 0.37 12.71 1.23
CA LYS A 165 -1.00 13.23 1.26
C LYS A 165 -1.61 13.13 2.65
N LEU A 166 -1.45 12.00 3.33
CA LEU A 166 -1.92 11.85 4.71
C LEU A 166 -1.27 12.87 5.64
N GLU A 167 0.03 13.09 5.50
CA GLU A 167 0.75 14.07 6.32
C GLU A 167 0.34 15.51 6.00
N ALA A 168 -0.03 15.81 4.77
CA ALA A 168 -0.58 17.11 4.39
C ALA A 168 -1.92 17.40 5.10
N PHE A 169 -2.66 16.36 5.50
CA PHE A 169 -3.90 16.48 6.29
C PHE A 169 -3.66 16.46 7.80
N GLY A 170 -2.42 16.47 8.24
CA GLY A 170 -2.06 16.50 9.64
C GLY A 170 -1.84 15.13 10.29
N ALA A 171 -1.80 14.06 9.52
CA ALA A 171 -1.45 12.74 10.03
C ALA A 171 0.06 12.60 10.24
N ASN A 172 0.43 11.66 11.10
CA ASN A 172 1.82 11.22 11.26
C ASN A 172 1.95 9.79 10.72
N VAL A 173 2.61 9.62 9.59
CA VAL A 173 2.83 8.31 8.99
C VAL A 173 4.05 7.66 9.65
N LEU A 174 3.82 6.52 10.30
CA LEU A 174 4.85 5.78 11.04
C LEU A 174 5.75 4.96 10.12
N GLY A 175 5.21 4.50 9.01
CA GLY A 175 5.89 3.64 8.05
C GLY A 175 4.91 2.84 7.21
N GLY A 176 5.41 1.77 6.60
CA GLY A 176 4.59 0.92 5.74
C GLY A 176 4.87 -0.56 5.89
N PHE A 177 3.81 -1.36 5.71
CA PHE A 177 3.88 -2.80 5.54
C PHE A 177 3.51 -3.15 4.11
N PHE A 178 4.20 -4.12 3.54
CA PHE A 178 4.04 -4.52 2.15
C PHE A 178 3.96 -6.04 2.07
N LEU A 179 2.98 -6.57 1.34
CA LEU A 179 2.90 -8.01 1.14
C LEU A 179 4.15 -8.47 0.39
N GLY A 180 4.51 -7.81 -0.71
CA GLY A 180 5.66 -8.18 -1.51
C GLY A 180 6.63 -7.03 -1.80
N LYS A 181 7.93 -7.32 -1.69
CA LYS A 181 9.00 -6.48 -2.21
C LYS A 181 9.41 -7.00 -3.58
N THR A 182 9.27 -6.18 -4.61
CA THR A 182 9.69 -6.56 -5.97
C THR A 182 11.19 -6.93 -5.98
N THR A 183 11.48 -8.11 -6.48
CA THR A 183 12.81 -8.70 -6.54
C THR A 183 13.06 -9.26 -7.94
N TYR A 184 14.17 -8.88 -8.55
CA TYR A 184 14.46 -9.22 -9.95
C TYR A 184 15.44 -10.37 -10.12
N LYS A 185 16.03 -10.85 -9.04
CA LYS A 185 16.95 -11.99 -9.05
C LYS A 185 16.63 -12.93 -7.90
N VAL A 186 16.62 -14.21 -8.21
CA VAL A 186 16.59 -15.26 -7.18
C VAL A 186 18.04 -15.48 -6.74
N SER A 187 18.28 -15.25 -5.47
CA SER A 187 19.61 -15.46 -4.86
C SER A 187 19.72 -16.83 -4.26
#